data_3fc86358de6c75648cfef6dee057838b
#
_entry.id   3fc86358de6c75648cfef6dee057838b
#
_cell.length_a   1.000
_cell.length_b   1.000
_cell.length_c   1.000
_cell.angle_alpha   90.00
_cell.angle_beta   90.00
_cell.angle_gamma   90.00
#
_symmetry.space_group_name_H-M   'P 1'
#
loop_
_entity.id
_entity.type
_entity.pdbx_description
1 polymer ?
#
loop_
_entity_poly.entity_id
_entity_poly.type
_entity_poly.pdbx_seq_one_letter_code
_entity_poly.pdbx_strand_id
1 'polypeptide(L)'
;MGNVIVAGGATGIGRAAVRGFRARGDNVLLVDHRPQAADLVTEEAPGAIRFIQRDLAEPDAPSDIVKEAIVAYGSLDTVLITAALMLSAPLERWTLEMWDRSVALNLRMPFFFAQAAAPHLAKSDNASIIFISSTGAIRGHAGMSAYQATKAALPGMCRSLTAELGPLGIRINTLMPGWIDTPFNDPFWEYQQNPEARRLEIERQIPLRRQGQPDEVSSMALFLASPAGRYVAGTSIVIDGGYTAV
;
A
#
# COMPACT_ATOMS: atom_id res chain seq x y z
N MET A 1 -0.14 11.51 18.22
CA MET A 1 1.08 10.74 18.00
C MET A 1 0.70 9.27 18.03
N GLY A 2 0.91 8.56 16.96
CA GLY A 2 0.55 7.16 16.80
C GLY A 2 1.76 6.30 16.45
N ASN A 3 1.61 4.97 16.54
CA ASN A 3 2.61 3.99 16.14
C ASN A 3 2.16 3.29 14.87
N VAL A 4 2.96 3.38 13.81
CA VAL A 4 2.57 3.00 12.45
C VAL A 4 3.54 1.97 11.89
N ILE A 5 3.01 0.92 11.28
CA ILE A 5 3.78 0.06 10.37
C ILE A 5 3.54 0.53 8.94
N VAL A 6 4.62 0.79 8.19
CA VAL A 6 4.57 0.99 6.74
C VAL A 6 5.29 -0.18 6.07
N ALA A 7 4.51 -1.09 5.49
CA ALA A 7 5.01 -2.24 4.76
C ALA A 7 5.19 -1.87 3.28
N GLY A 8 6.45 -1.70 2.84
CA GLY A 8 6.80 -1.25 1.50
C GLY A 8 7.09 0.25 1.42
N GLY A 9 8.10 0.75 2.12
CA GLY A 9 8.36 2.19 2.21
C GLY A 9 9.63 2.70 1.54
N ALA A 10 10.35 1.88 0.78
CA ALA A 10 11.60 2.32 0.14
C ALA A 10 11.40 3.38 -0.95
N THR A 11 10.28 3.33 -1.66
CA THR A 11 10.01 4.20 -2.81
C THR A 11 8.55 4.64 -2.89
N GLY A 12 8.25 5.57 -3.79
CA GLY A 12 6.91 5.95 -4.19
C GLY A 12 5.98 6.32 -3.03
N ILE A 13 4.76 5.80 -3.07
CA ILE A 13 3.69 6.10 -2.11
C ILE A 13 4.10 5.76 -0.68
N GLY A 14 4.77 4.61 -0.48
CA GLY A 14 5.22 4.19 0.84
C GLY A 14 6.25 5.14 1.44
N ARG A 15 7.23 5.59 0.63
CA ARG A 15 8.24 6.57 1.06
C ARG A 15 7.62 7.91 1.43
N ALA A 16 6.67 8.39 0.62
CA ALA A 16 5.93 9.61 0.92
C ALA A 16 5.12 9.48 2.22
N ALA A 17 4.47 8.33 2.43
CA ALA A 17 3.72 8.06 3.65
C ALA A 17 4.62 8.01 4.89
N VAL A 18 5.80 7.38 4.83
CA VAL A 18 6.79 7.38 5.93
C VAL A 18 7.15 8.80 6.33
N ARG A 19 7.49 9.65 5.36
CA ARG A 19 7.79 11.06 5.62
C ARG A 19 6.60 11.81 6.23
N GLY A 20 5.41 11.61 5.68
CA GLY A 20 4.19 12.25 6.16
C GLY A 20 3.81 11.86 7.58
N PHE A 21 3.88 10.57 7.93
CA PHE A 21 3.64 10.09 9.30
C PHE A 21 4.67 10.67 10.28
N ARG A 22 5.94 10.63 9.93
CA ARG A 22 7.00 11.19 10.78
C ARG A 22 6.89 12.71 10.96
N ALA A 23 6.55 13.44 9.90
CA ALA A 23 6.32 14.88 9.98
C ALA A 23 5.15 15.23 10.90
N ARG A 24 4.13 14.36 11.00
CA ARG A 24 3.01 14.47 11.94
C ARG A 24 3.40 14.11 13.39
N GLY A 25 4.60 13.57 13.62
CA GLY A 25 5.10 13.13 14.92
C GLY A 25 4.80 11.67 15.25
N ASP A 26 4.30 10.86 14.29
CA ASP A 26 4.08 9.43 14.50
C ASP A 26 5.40 8.64 14.46
N ASN A 27 5.50 7.60 15.27
CA ASN A 27 6.58 6.64 15.19
C ASN A 27 6.32 5.65 14.07
N VAL A 28 7.31 5.37 13.24
CA VAL A 28 7.17 4.52 12.06
C VAL A 28 8.10 3.31 12.13
N LEU A 29 7.54 2.11 12.07
CA LEU A 29 8.28 0.91 11.70
C LEU A 29 8.18 0.74 10.17
N LEU A 30 9.26 1.07 9.49
CA LEU A 30 9.42 0.92 8.06
C LEU A 30 9.93 -0.48 7.74
N VAL A 31 9.25 -1.17 6.82
CA VAL A 31 9.68 -2.49 6.34
C VAL A 31 9.76 -2.51 4.83
N ASP A 32 10.90 -2.93 4.30
CA ASP A 32 11.10 -3.12 2.87
C ASP A 32 12.21 -4.16 2.63
N HIS A 33 12.18 -4.83 1.48
CA HIS A 33 13.28 -5.73 1.09
C HIS A 33 14.51 -4.96 0.56
N ARG A 34 14.33 -3.70 0.16
CA ARG A 34 15.38 -2.84 -0.40
C ARG A 34 16.18 -2.16 0.71
N PRO A 35 17.50 -2.37 0.80
CA PRO A 35 18.32 -1.76 1.85
C PRO A 35 18.38 -0.23 1.78
N GLN A 36 18.13 0.36 0.60
CA GLN A 36 18.10 1.82 0.41
C GLN A 36 17.02 2.52 1.25
N ALA A 37 16.02 1.79 1.74
CA ALA A 37 15.03 2.33 2.67
C ALA A 37 15.66 2.85 3.99
N ALA A 38 16.86 2.38 4.32
CA ALA A 38 17.60 2.83 5.50
C ALA A 38 17.99 4.32 5.47
N ASP A 39 18.06 4.96 4.30
CA ASP A 39 18.34 6.39 4.17
C ASP A 39 17.27 7.27 4.85
N LEU A 40 16.00 6.79 4.91
CA LEU A 40 14.94 7.47 5.64
C LEU A 40 15.18 7.56 7.16
N VAL A 41 16.00 6.67 7.71
CA VAL A 41 16.32 6.68 9.15
C VAL A 41 17.18 7.88 9.52
N THR A 42 17.97 8.37 8.59
CA THR A 42 18.86 9.53 8.80
C THR A 42 18.16 10.87 8.56
N GLU A 43 16.96 10.89 7.98
CA GLU A 43 16.18 12.11 7.78
C GLU A 43 15.66 12.62 9.13
N GLU A 44 15.86 13.89 9.45
CA GLU A 44 15.31 14.51 10.65
C GLU A 44 13.79 14.70 10.53
N ALA A 45 13.06 14.29 11.56
CA ALA A 45 11.62 14.49 11.66
C ALA A 45 11.17 14.34 13.13
N PRO A 46 10.01 14.90 13.52
CA PRO A 46 9.49 14.78 14.88
C PRO A 46 9.23 13.34 15.32
N GLY A 47 8.75 12.48 14.42
CA GLY A 47 8.45 11.09 14.70
C GLY A 47 9.68 10.18 14.58
N ALA A 48 9.81 9.22 15.50
CA ALA A 48 10.87 8.21 15.45
C ALA A 48 10.66 7.25 14.29
N ILE A 49 11.76 6.62 13.83
CA ILE A 49 11.72 5.60 12.79
C ILE A 49 12.65 4.44 13.13
N ARG A 50 12.18 3.23 12.82
CA ARG A 50 13.01 2.03 12.72
C ARG A 50 12.83 1.41 11.35
N PHE A 51 13.89 0.87 10.79
CA PHE A 51 13.86 0.14 9.52
C PHE A 51 14.18 -1.33 9.74
N ILE A 52 13.37 -2.19 9.13
CA ILE A 52 13.60 -3.64 9.05
C ILE A 52 13.70 -4.01 7.57
N GLN A 53 14.83 -4.59 7.20
CA GLN A 53 14.98 -5.20 5.89
C GLN A 53 14.40 -6.61 5.91
N ARG A 54 13.27 -6.82 5.20
CA ARG A 54 12.58 -8.12 5.15
C ARG A 54 11.85 -8.31 3.81
N ASP A 55 11.87 -9.54 3.28
CA ASP A 55 10.95 -9.92 2.19
C ASP A 55 9.56 -10.18 2.77
N LEU A 56 8.62 -9.33 2.39
CA LEU A 56 7.23 -9.39 2.86
C LEU A 56 6.42 -10.56 2.25
N ALA A 57 6.96 -11.24 1.25
CA ALA A 57 6.36 -12.46 0.69
C ALA A 57 6.57 -13.69 1.58
N GLU A 58 7.50 -13.64 2.54
CA GLU A 58 7.73 -14.71 3.52
C GLU A 58 6.50 -14.90 4.41
N PRO A 59 6.06 -16.15 4.66
CA PRO A 59 4.80 -16.41 5.37
C PRO A 59 4.73 -15.87 6.81
N ASP A 60 5.85 -15.85 7.51
CA ASP A 60 5.99 -15.39 8.91
C ASP A 60 6.26 -13.88 9.03
N ALA A 61 6.63 -13.21 7.94
CA ALA A 61 6.96 -11.79 7.96
C ALA A 61 5.88 -10.90 8.62
N PRO A 62 4.57 -11.04 8.33
CA PRO A 62 3.55 -10.22 8.97
C PRO A 62 3.53 -10.34 10.50
N SER A 63 3.60 -11.56 11.02
CA SER A 63 3.56 -11.80 12.48
C SER A 63 4.79 -11.28 13.19
N ASP A 64 5.97 -11.47 12.59
CA ASP A 64 7.25 -11.05 13.18
C ASP A 64 7.36 -9.51 13.17
N ILE A 65 6.96 -8.86 12.08
CA ILE A 65 6.98 -7.41 11.98
C ILE A 65 6.03 -6.76 12.98
N VAL A 66 4.84 -7.32 13.20
CA VAL A 66 3.92 -6.82 14.23
C VAL A 66 4.53 -6.96 15.62
N LYS A 67 5.14 -8.11 15.94
CA LYS A 67 5.87 -8.29 17.23
C LYS A 67 6.97 -7.25 17.40
N GLU A 68 7.78 -7.00 16.37
CA GLU A 68 8.84 -5.98 16.39
C GLU A 68 8.28 -4.57 16.62
N ALA A 69 7.13 -4.22 16.03
CA ALA A 69 6.48 -2.93 16.26
C ALA A 69 6.05 -2.79 17.72
N ILE A 70 5.49 -3.84 18.31
CA ILE A 70 5.07 -3.83 19.72
C ILE A 70 6.28 -3.75 20.66
N VAL A 71 7.37 -4.45 20.35
CA VAL A 71 8.62 -4.35 21.13
C VAL A 71 9.20 -2.94 21.04
N ALA A 72 9.15 -2.33 19.83
CA ALA A 72 9.74 -1.02 19.60
C ALA A 72 8.96 0.13 20.24
N TYR A 73 7.62 0.07 20.20
CA TYR A 73 6.75 1.22 20.51
C TYR A 73 5.68 0.95 21.56
N GLY A 74 5.52 -0.29 22.02
CA GLY A 74 4.55 -0.69 23.06
C GLY A 74 3.09 -0.82 22.58
N SER A 75 2.72 -0.19 21.47
CA SER A 75 1.35 -0.23 20.89
C SER A 75 1.40 -0.12 19.37
N LEU A 76 0.24 -0.33 18.73
CA LEU A 76 0.07 -0.19 17.29
C LEU A 76 -1.26 0.51 16.98
N ASP A 77 -1.23 1.55 16.16
CA ASP A 77 -2.40 2.34 15.78
C ASP A 77 -2.75 2.21 14.28
N THR A 78 -1.74 2.06 13.44
CA THR A 78 -1.97 2.01 11.98
C THR A 78 -1.07 0.98 11.31
N VAL A 79 -1.65 0.25 10.35
CA VAL A 79 -0.91 -0.56 9.38
C VAL A 79 -1.22 -0.05 7.97
N LEU A 80 -0.21 0.47 7.29
CA LEU A 80 -0.28 0.85 5.88
C LEU A 80 0.50 -0.15 5.04
N ILE A 81 -0.17 -0.80 4.08
CA ILE A 81 0.43 -1.79 3.20
C ILE A 81 0.51 -1.24 1.78
N THR A 82 1.71 -0.82 1.40
CA THR A 82 2.03 -0.31 0.07
C THR A 82 2.83 -1.30 -0.76
N ALA A 83 3.48 -2.27 -0.11
CA ALA A 83 4.27 -3.28 -0.80
C ALA A 83 3.43 -4.05 -1.81
N ALA A 84 3.95 -4.17 -3.01
CA ALA A 84 3.33 -4.93 -4.08
C ALA A 84 4.38 -5.34 -5.13
N LEU A 85 4.05 -6.36 -5.88
CA LEU A 85 4.77 -6.79 -7.06
C LEU A 85 3.89 -6.56 -8.30
N MET A 86 4.43 -5.85 -9.29
CA MET A 86 3.83 -5.73 -10.60
C MET A 86 4.74 -6.39 -11.62
N LEU A 87 4.29 -7.50 -12.18
CA LEU A 87 4.91 -8.16 -13.30
C LEU A 87 4.07 -7.91 -14.55
N SER A 88 4.73 -7.68 -15.66
CA SER A 88 4.10 -7.49 -16.96
C SER A 88 4.66 -8.50 -17.95
N ALA A 89 3.80 -9.31 -18.54
CA ALA A 89 4.17 -10.31 -19.54
C ALA A 89 2.99 -10.65 -20.46
N PRO A 90 3.23 -11.07 -21.72
CA PRO A 90 2.20 -11.68 -22.55
C PRO A 90 1.62 -12.93 -21.86
N LEU A 91 0.34 -13.23 -22.13
CA LEU A 91 -0.37 -14.33 -21.45
C LEU A 91 0.38 -15.67 -21.52
N GLU A 92 0.96 -15.99 -22.66
CA GLU A 92 1.68 -17.25 -22.92
C GLU A 92 3.03 -17.35 -22.18
N ARG A 93 3.53 -16.26 -21.60
CA ARG A 93 4.79 -16.25 -20.83
C ARG A 93 4.59 -16.26 -19.32
N TRP A 94 3.33 -16.24 -18.87
CA TRP A 94 3.07 -16.36 -17.43
C TRP A 94 3.40 -17.76 -16.92
N THR A 95 4.19 -17.81 -15.84
CA THR A 95 4.51 -19.06 -15.13
C THR A 95 3.72 -19.13 -13.81
N LEU A 96 3.58 -20.34 -13.28
CA LEU A 96 2.98 -20.57 -11.97
C LEU A 96 3.74 -19.80 -10.87
N GLU A 97 5.08 -19.79 -10.94
CA GLU A 97 5.92 -19.03 -10.00
C GLU A 97 5.62 -17.52 -10.02
N MET A 98 5.50 -16.92 -11.20
CA MET A 98 5.13 -15.49 -11.32
C MET A 98 3.77 -15.21 -10.71
N TRP A 99 2.81 -16.10 -10.93
CA TRP A 99 1.48 -16.03 -10.36
C TRP A 99 1.51 -16.14 -8.84
N ASP A 100 2.13 -17.19 -8.31
CA ASP A 100 2.18 -17.47 -6.87
C ASP A 100 2.90 -16.36 -6.09
N ARG A 101 3.99 -15.82 -6.65
CA ARG A 101 4.69 -14.68 -6.06
C ARG A 101 3.82 -13.42 -6.04
N SER A 102 3.05 -13.17 -7.10
CA SER A 102 2.09 -12.05 -7.14
C SER A 102 1.01 -12.21 -6.07
N VAL A 103 0.43 -13.40 -5.94
CA VAL A 103 -0.57 -13.70 -4.90
C VAL A 103 0.04 -13.62 -3.50
N ALA A 104 1.24 -14.15 -3.31
CA ALA A 104 1.92 -14.14 -2.01
C ALA A 104 2.09 -12.70 -1.47
N LEU A 105 2.61 -11.80 -2.30
CA LEU A 105 2.91 -10.45 -1.86
C LEU A 105 1.69 -9.52 -1.90
N ASN A 106 0.87 -9.58 -2.97
CA ASN A 106 -0.18 -8.59 -3.18
C ASN A 106 -1.50 -8.93 -2.45
N LEU A 107 -1.72 -10.19 -2.06
CA LEU A 107 -3.00 -10.63 -1.50
C LEU A 107 -2.84 -11.40 -0.19
N ARG A 108 -2.02 -12.45 -0.15
CA ARG A 108 -1.80 -13.26 1.06
C ARG A 108 -1.19 -12.41 2.19
N MET A 109 -0.12 -11.71 1.91
CA MET A 109 0.58 -10.88 2.90
C MET A 109 -0.33 -9.82 3.55
N PRO A 110 -1.12 -9.00 2.81
CA PRO A 110 -2.07 -8.07 3.41
C PRO A 110 -3.08 -8.71 4.36
N PHE A 111 -3.60 -9.90 4.02
CA PHE A 111 -4.52 -10.62 4.89
C PHE A 111 -3.87 -11.00 6.23
N PHE A 112 -2.69 -11.63 6.18
CA PHE A 112 -1.99 -12.06 7.39
C PHE A 112 -1.44 -10.89 8.21
N PHE A 113 -1.15 -9.74 7.59
CA PHE A 113 -0.88 -8.51 8.34
C PHE A 113 -2.09 -8.03 9.13
N ALA A 114 -3.27 -8.01 8.52
CA ALA A 114 -4.50 -7.65 9.21
C ALA A 114 -4.76 -8.61 10.37
N GLN A 115 -4.60 -9.93 10.16
CA GLN A 115 -4.78 -10.94 11.21
C GLN A 115 -3.81 -10.74 12.37
N ALA A 116 -2.51 -10.58 12.09
CA ALA A 116 -1.49 -10.42 13.13
C ALA A 116 -1.64 -9.09 13.90
N ALA A 117 -2.05 -8.02 13.21
CA ALA A 117 -2.19 -6.69 13.81
C ALA A 117 -3.47 -6.52 14.62
N ALA A 118 -4.55 -7.23 14.29
CA ALA A 118 -5.88 -7.03 14.88
C ALA A 118 -5.90 -7.06 16.43
N PRO A 119 -5.24 -8.01 17.13
CA PRO A 119 -5.26 -8.05 18.61
C PRO A 119 -4.58 -6.82 19.27
N HIS A 120 -3.67 -6.18 18.56
CA HIS A 120 -2.94 -5.00 19.01
C HIS A 120 -3.69 -3.72 18.65
N LEU A 121 -4.22 -3.64 17.43
CA LEU A 121 -5.06 -2.54 16.96
C LEU A 121 -6.34 -2.38 17.76
N ALA A 122 -6.95 -3.49 18.23
CA ALA A 122 -8.15 -3.46 19.09
C ALA A 122 -7.94 -2.71 20.43
N LYS A 123 -6.70 -2.40 20.80
CA LYS A 123 -6.35 -1.63 21.99
C LYS A 123 -6.13 -0.14 21.70
N SER A 124 -6.20 0.26 20.46
CA SER A 124 -6.00 1.64 20.01
C SER A 124 -7.33 2.37 19.89
N ASP A 125 -7.38 3.62 20.35
CA ASP A 125 -8.55 4.51 20.19
C ASP A 125 -8.71 5.02 18.75
N ASN A 126 -7.75 4.75 17.85
CA ASN A 126 -7.77 5.22 16.47
C ASN A 126 -7.22 4.19 15.47
N ALA A 127 -7.58 2.93 15.67
CA ALA A 127 -7.10 1.80 14.85
C ALA A 127 -7.44 1.94 13.36
N SER A 128 -6.45 1.75 12.49
CA SER A 128 -6.62 1.81 11.04
C SER A 128 -5.74 0.82 10.29
N ILE A 129 -6.33 0.10 9.34
CA ILE A 129 -5.61 -0.69 8.32
C ILE A 129 -5.91 -0.08 6.97
N ILE A 130 -4.87 0.16 6.17
CA ILE A 130 -5.00 0.79 4.84
C ILE A 130 -4.29 -0.09 3.82
N PHE A 131 -5.06 -0.62 2.88
CA PHE A 131 -4.54 -1.35 1.73
C PHE A 131 -4.36 -0.43 0.54
N ILE A 132 -3.24 -0.54 -0.16
CA ILE A 132 -3.07 0.10 -1.47
C ILE A 132 -3.43 -0.92 -2.55
N SER A 133 -4.62 -0.73 -3.15
CA SER A 133 -5.08 -1.42 -4.34
C SER A 133 -4.59 -0.67 -5.60
N SER A 134 -5.41 -0.55 -6.61
CA SER A 134 -5.14 0.16 -7.88
C SER A 134 -6.44 0.39 -8.64
N THR A 135 -6.49 1.39 -9.52
CA THR A 135 -7.52 1.46 -10.57
C THR A 135 -7.49 0.26 -11.52
N GLY A 136 -6.37 -0.48 -11.58
CA GLY A 136 -6.28 -1.78 -12.21
C GLY A 136 -7.24 -2.86 -11.65
N ALA A 137 -7.86 -2.61 -10.49
CA ALA A 137 -8.93 -3.44 -9.95
C ALA A 137 -10.27 -3.32 -10.73
N ILE A 138 -10.45 -2.23 -11.47
CA ILE A 138 -11.70 -1.90 -12.19
C ILE A 138 -11.47 -1.54 -13.67
N ARG A 139 -10.23 -1.41 -14.11
CA ARG A 139 -9.86 -1.13 -15.50
C ARG A 139 -8.72 -2.05 -15.95
N GLY A 140 -8.92 -2.76 -17.07
CA GLY A 140 -7.97 -3.73 -17.59
C GLY A 140 -6.79 -3.10 -18.35
N HIS A 141 -5.60 -3.68 -18.18
CA HIS A 141 -4.41 -3.40 -18.98
C HIS A 141 -3.76 -4.72 -19.39
N ALA A 142 -3.41 -4.84 -20.68
CA ALA A 142 -2.74 -6.02 -21.19
C ALA A 142 -1.41 -6.28 -20.44
N GLY A 143 -1.08 -7.54 -20.24
CA GLY A 143 0.15 -7.97 -19.60
C GLY A 143 0.14 -7.97 -18.07
N MET A 144 -0.90 -7.46 -17.39
CA MET A 144 -0.92 -7.25 -15.94
C MET A 144 -1.94 -8.15 -15.20
N SER A 145 -2.28 -9.33 -15.77
CA SER A 145 -3.43 -10.13 -15.29
C SER A 145 -3.36 -10.50 -13.81
N ALA A 146 -2.23 -11.05 -13.33
CA ALA A 146 -2.10 -11.44 -11.92
C ALA A 146 -2.10 -10.22 -10.99
N TYR A 147 -1.42 -9.13 -11.36
CA TYR A 147 -1.44 -7.89 -10.60
C TYR A 147 -2.87 -7.37 -10.42
N GLN A 148 -3.61 -7.23 -11.53
CA GLN A 148 -4.98 -6.71 -11.51
C GLN A 148 -5.92 -7.62 -10.73
N ALA A 149 -5.82 -8.94 -10.88
CA ALA A 149 -6.61 -9.89 -10.11
C ALA A 149 -6.37 -9.74 -8.60
N THR A 150 -5.11 -9.64 -8.18
CA THR A 150 -4.76 -9.46 -6.75
C THR A 150 -5.23 -8.11 -6.22
N LYS A 151 -5.12 -7.03 -7.00
CA LYS A 151 -5.58 -5.70 -6.59
C LYS A 151 -7.11 -5.60 -6.56
N ALA A 152 -7.82 -6.31 -7.44
CA ALA A 152 -9.29 -6.40 -7.43
C ALA A 152 -9.83 -7.18 -6.21
N ALA A 153 -9.06 -8.11 -5.66
CA ALA A 153 -9.44 -8.86 -4.46
C ALA A 153 -9.41 -7.99 -3.18
N LEU A 154 -8.51 -6.99 -3.09
CA LEU A 154 -8.34 -6.16 -1.89
C LEU A 154 -9.60 -5.40 -1.46
N PRO A 155 -10.40 -4.77 -2.35
CA PRO A 155 -11.68 -4.17 -1.97
C PRO A 155 -12.68 -5.18 -1.37
N GLY A 156 -12.72 -6.41 -1.90
CA GLY A 156 -13.55 -7.48 -1.36
C GLY A 156 -13.11 -7.89 0.05
N MET A 157 -11.82 -8.12 0.23
CA MET A 157 -11.20 -8.43 1.52
C MET A 157 -11.40 -7.30 2.54
N CYS A 158 -11.26 -6.04 2.11
CA CYS A 158 -11.51 -4.86 2.94
C CYS A 158 -12.92 -4.88 3.55
N ARG A 159 -13.96 -5.12 2.73
CA ARG A 159 -15.35 -5.17 3.20
C ARG A 159 -15.58 -6.29 4.20
N SER A 160 -15.06 -7.49 3.93
CA SER A 160 -15.20 -8.65 4.82
C SER A 160 -14.53 -8.39 6.17
N LEU A 161 -13.27 -7.96 6.16
CA LEU A 161 -12.53 -7.64 7.38
C LEU A 161 -13.13 -6.46 8.17
N THR A 162 -13.74 -5.49 7.48
CA THR A 162 -14.45 -4.39 8.16
C THR A 162 -15.66 -4.91 8.93
N ALA A 163 -16.43 -5.85 8.38
CA ALA A 163 -17.56 -6.46 9.08
C ALA A 163 -17.11 -7.25 10.30
N GLU A 164 -15.96 -7.93 10.22
CA GLU A 164 -15.42 -8.76 11.29
C GLU A 164 -14.72 -7.94 12.39
N LEU A 165 -13.89 -6.97 12.01
CA LEU A 165 -13.01 -6.23 12.91
C LEU A 165 -13.57 -4.87 13.34
N GLY A 166 -14.59 -4.36 12.63
CA GLY A 166 -15.27 -3.10 12.97
C GLY A 166 -15.84 -3.06 14.39
N PRO A 167 -16.50 -4.14 14.90
CA PRO A 167 -16.93 -4.21 16.30
C PRO A 167 -15.81 -4.05 17.33
N LEU A 168 -14.56 -4.29 16.94
CA LEU A 168 -13.36 -4.07 17.76
C LEU A 168 -12.78 -2.65 17.62
N GLY A 169 -13.46 -1.74 16.92
CA GLY A 169 -12.99 -0.37 16.68
C GLY A 169 -11.95 -0.24 15.57
N ILE A 170 -11.66 -1.30 14.82
CA ILE A 170 -10.64 -1.29 13.76
C ILE A 170 -11.29 -0.91 12.42
N ARG A 171 -10.82 0.19 11.84
CA ARG A 171 -11.27 0.66 10.51
C ARG A 171 -10.34 0.10 9.43
N ILE A 172 -10.93 -0.42 8.37
CA ILE A 172 -10.16 -0.93 7.24
C ILE A 172 -10.62 -0.24 5.99
N ASN A 173 -9.69 0.29 5.19
CA ASN A 173 -9.99 0.99 3.95
C ASN A 173 -8.99 0.60 2.86
N THR A 174 -9.39 0.84 1.63
CA THR A 174 -8.57 0.59 0.45
C THR A 174 -8.40 1.90 -0.32
N LEU A 175 -7.18 2.26 -0.67
CA LEU A 175 -6.90 3.31 -1.65
C LEU A 175 -6.69 2.66 -3.02
N MET A 176 -7.24 3.27 -4.05
CA MET A 176 -7.15 2.82 -5.45
C MET A 176 -6.47 3.92 -6.29
N PRO A 177 -5.13 4.01 -6.24
CA PRO A 177 -4.41 4.96 -7.07
C PRO A 177 -4.55 4.63 -8.55
N GLY A 178 -4.57 5.68 -9.38
CA GLY A 178 -4.35 5.58 -10.80
C GLY A 178 -2.87 5.49 -11.15
N TRP A 179 -2.47 6.16 -12.22
CA TRP A 179 -1.09 6.27 -12.65
C TRP A 179 -0.36 7.29 -11.77
N ILE A 180 0.51 6.80 -10.89
CA ILE A 180 1.33 7.61 -9.98
C ILE A 180 2.78 7.54 -10.46
N ASP A 181 3.44 8.68 -10.54
CA ASP A 181 4.84 8.78 -11.01
C ASP A 181 5.79 8.17 -9.98
N THR A 182 6.14 6.92 -10.19
CA THR A 182 6.98 6.11 -9.31
C THR A 182 7.72 5.03 -10.07
N PRO A 183 8.90 4.58 -9.60
CA PRO A 183 9.62 3.45 -10.17
C PRO A 183 8.83 2.12 -10.14
N PHE A 184 7.73 2.06 -9.39
CA PHE A 184 6.86 0.87 -9.38
C PHE A 184 6.27 0.56 -10.75
N ASN A 185 6.09 1.57 -11.60
CA ASN A 185 5.52 1.42 -12.94
C ASN A 185 6.56 0.99 -14.01
N ASP A 186 7.86 0.95 -13.68
CA ASP A 186 8.91 0.65 -14.66
C ASP A 186 8.68 -0.68 -15.41
N PRO A 187 8.29 -1.82 -14.75
CA PRO A 187 8.01 -3.06 -15.47
C PRO A 187 6.87 -2.95 -16.49
N PHE A 188 5.90 -2.06 -16.27
CA PHE A 188 4.86 -1.79 -17.25
C PHE A 188 5.40 -0.98 -18.44
N TRP A 189 6.22 0.04 -18.18
CA TRP A 189 6.80 0.86 -19.23
C TRP A 189 7.77 0.05 -20.10
N GLU A 190 8.61 -0.78 -19.48
CA GLU A 190 9.56 -1.68 -20.18
C GLU A 190 8.83 -2.71 -21.06
N TYR A 191 7.64 -3.11 -20.71
CA TYR A 191 6.80 -4.02 -21.50
C TYR A 191 6.26 -3.37 -22.79
N GLN A 192 6.19 -2.03 -22.86
CA GLN A 192 5.65 -1.32 -24.02
C GLN A 192 6.66 -1.25 -25.16
N GLN A 193 6.18 -1.30 -26.42
CA GLN A 193 7.04 -1.08 -27.60
C GLN A 193 7.58 0.35 -27.66
N ASN A 194 6.80 1.33 -27.24
CA ASN A 194 7.17 2.74 -27.13
C ASN A 194 6.67 3.30 -25.81
N PRO A 195 7.49 3.25 -24.73
CA PRO A 195 7.10 3.69 -23.39
C PRO A 195 6.67 5.14 -23.33
N GLU A 196 7.38 6.04 -24.03
CA GLU A 196 7.09 7.48 -24.01
C GLU A 196 5.74 7.80 -24.68
N ALA A 197 5.51 7.26 -25.87
CA ALA A 197 4.23 7.43 -26.56
C ALA A 197 3.06 6.86 -25.73
N ARG A 198 3.27 5.71 -25.07
CA ARG A 198 2.27 5.10 -24.23
C ARG A 198 1.98 5.92 -22.97
N ARG A 199 3.02 6.54 -22.37
CA ARG A 199 2.84 7.46 -21.23
C ARG A 199 1.99 8.66 -21.65
N LEU A 200 2.31 9.32 -22.73
CA LEU A 200 1.54 10.46 -23.26
C LEU A 200 0.09 10.09 -23.60
N GLU A 201 -0.13 8.91 -24.16
CA GLU A 201 -1.47 8.40 -24.45
C GLU A 201 -2.30 8.23 -23.16
N ILE A 202 -1.71 7.65 -22.13
CA ILE A 202 -2.35 7.46 -20.82
C ILE A 202 -2.64 8.83 -20.19
N GLU A 203 -1.70 9.76 -20.20
CA GLU A 203 -1.88 11.09 -19.64
C GLU A 203 -3.00 11.87 -20.34
N ARG A 204 -3.18 11.67 -21.65
CA ARG A 204 -4.32 12.21 -22.41
C ARG A 204 -5.67 11.63 -21.99
N GLN A 205 -5.69 10.40 -21.48
CA GLN A 205 -6.91 9.75 -20.97
C GLN A 205 -7.25 10.20 -19.55
N ILE A 206 -6.29 10.73 -18.78
CA ILE A 206 -6.53 11.28 -17.45
C ILE A 206 -7.11 12.70 -17.60
N PRO A 207 -8.29 13.01 -17.05
CA PRO A 207 -8.86 14.37 -17.11
C PRO A 207 -7.92 15.46 -16.60
N LEU A 208 -7.16 15.20 -15.52
CA LEU A 208 -6.16 16.15 -15.01
C LEU A 208 -4.86 16.21 -15.83
N ARG A 209 -4.75 15.45 -16.94
CA ARG A 209 -3.67 15.51 -17.95
C ARG A 209 -2.26 15.27 -17.42
N ARG A 210 -2.13 14.57 -16.32
CA ARG A 210 -0.85 14.17 -15.73
C ARG A 210 -0.98 12.90 -14.89
N GLN A 211 0.13 12.26 -14.61
CA GLN A 211 0.20 11.29 -13.53
C GLN A 211 0.09 11.99 -12.17
N GLY A 212 -0.41 11.27 -11.16
CA GLY A 212 -0.41 11.73 -9.78
C GLY A 212 0.99 11.63 -9.18
N GLN A 213 1.19 12.34 -8.06
CA GLN A 213 2.42 12.25 -7.27
C GLN A 213 2.20 11.37 -6.03
N PRO A 214 3.25 10.72 -5.50
CA PRO A 214 3.17 9.89 -4.30
C PRO A 214 2.50 10.58 -3.10
N ASP A 215 2.76 11.88 -2.91
CA ASP A 215 2.20 12.66 -1.82
C ASP A 215 0.67 12.85 -1.93
N GLU A 216 0.12 12.85 -3.14
CA GLU A 216 -1.33 12.96 -3.36
C GLU A 216 -2.06 11.71 -2.87
N VAL A 217 -1.41 10.53 -2.90
CA VAL A 217 -1.96 9.29 -2.36
C VAL A 217 -1.69 9.16 -0.86
N SER A 218 -0.46 9.46 -0.44
CA SER A 218 -0.08 9.34 0.98
C SER A 218 -0.86 10.29 1.88
N SER A 219 -1.24 11.48 1.40
CA SER A 219 -2.10 12.41 2.13
C SER A 219 -3.46 11.80 2.50
N MET A 220 -4.06 10.99 1.62
CA MET A 220 -5.29 10.28 1.93
C MET A 220 -5.05 9.15 2.95
N ALA A 221 -3.90 8.47 2.90
CA ALA A 221 -3.54 7.48 3.92
C ALA A 221 -3.37 8.13 5.30
N LEU A 222 -2.72 9.31 5.37
CA LEU A 222 -2.60 10.08 6.61
C LEU A 222 -3.96 10.54 7.15
N PHE A 223 -4.88 10.97 6.27
CA PHE A 223 -6.25 11.30 6.66
C PHE A 223 -6.96 10.08 7.27
N LEU A 224 -6.94 8.93 6.59
CA LEU A 224 -7.56 7.71 7.09
C LEU A 224 -6.96 7.21 8.41
N ALA A 225 -5.67 7.44 8.63
CA ALA A 225 -4.97 7.11 9.87
C ALA A 225 -5.15 8.17 10.97
N SER A 226 -5.90 9.25 10.72
CA SER A 226 -6.12 10.33 11.68
C SER A 226 -7.50 10.25 12.33
N PRO A 227 -7.73 11.00 13.44
CA PRO A 227 -9.05 11.17 14.02
C PRO A 227 -10.10 11.73 13.06
N ALA A 228 -9.71 12.51 12.04
CA ALA A 228 -10.62 13.02 11.03
C ALA A 228 -11.24 11.91 10.15
N GLY A 229 -10.55 10.77 10.02
CA GLY A 229 -11.05 9.61 9.28
C GLY A 229 -11.89 8.62 10.10
N ARG A 230 -12.29 8.93 11.34
CA ARG A 230 -12.92 7.98 12.28
C ARG A 230 -14.20 7.32 11.78
N TYR A 231 -14.93 7.96 10.90
CA TYR A 231 -16.18 7.40 10.36
C TYR A 231 -16.03 6.83 8.95
N VAL A 232 -14.78 6.67 8.48
CA VAL A 232 -14.47 6.09 7.16
C VAL A 232 -13.98 4.66 7.36
N ALA A 233 -14.81 3.67 6.99
CA ALA A 233 -14.51 2.25 7.11
C ALA A 233 -15.16 1.45 5.97
N GLY A 234 -14.50 0.40 5.50
CA GLY A 234 -14.99 -0.53 4.48
C GLY A 234 -15.04 0.04 3.06
N THR A 235 -14.47 1.22 2.83
CA THR A 235 -14.54 1.91 1.55
C THR A 235 -13.31 1.70 0.67
N SER A 236 -13.51 1.90 -0.64
CA SER A 236 -12.43 1.98 -1.64
C SER A 236 -12.43 3.37 -2.24
N ILE A 237 -11.35 4.12 -2.00
CA ILE A 237 -11.22 5.51 -2.41
C ILE A 237 -10.33 5.58 -3.64
N VAL A 238 -10.88 6.05 -4.76
CA VAL A 238 -10.15 6.24 -6.02
C VAL A 238 -9.39 7.56 -5.97
N ILE A 239 -8.11 7.52 -6.40
CA ILE A 239 -7.21 8.68 -6.47
C ILE A 239 -6.47 8.60 -7.81
N ASP A 240 -7.08 9.10 -8.88
CA ASP A 240 -6.66 8.80 -10.24
C ASP A 240 -6.76 9.97 -11.25
N GLY A 241 -7.00 11.17 -10.77
CA GLY A 241 -7.18 12.34 -11.63
C GLY A 241 -8.38 12.28 -12.57
N GLY A 242 -9.37 11.43 -12.25
CA GLY A 242 -10.58 11.21 -13.03
C GLY A 242 -10.46 10.11 -14.09
N TYR A 243 -9.35 9.36 -14.14
CA TYR A 243 -9.06 8.34 -15.15
C TYR A 243 -10.13 7.25 -15.28
N THR A 244 -10.83 6.91 -14.19
CA THR A 244 -11.89 5.90 -14.20
C THR A 244 -13.30 6.50 -14.17
N ALA A 245 -13.44 7.81 -14.17
CA ALA A 245 -14.72 8.51 -14.12
C ALA A 245 -15.31 8.80 -15.52
N VAL A 246 -14.50 8.68 -16.59
CA VAL A 246 -14.86 9.00 -17.97
C VAL A 246 -14.47 7.88 -18.93
#